data_ab608719439e57209685958561230d06
#
_entry.id   ab608719439e57209685958561230d06
#
_cell.length_a   1.000
_cell.length_b   1.000
_cell.length_c   1.000
_cell.angle_alpha   90.00
_cell.angle_beta   90.00
_cell.angle_gamma   90.00
#
_symmetry.space_group_name_H-M   'P 1'
#
loop_
_entity.id
_entity.type
_entity.pdbx_description
1 polymer ?
#
loop_
_entity_poly.entity_id
_entity_poly.type
_entity_poly.pdbx_seq_one_letter_code
_entity_poly.pdbx_strand_id
1 'polypeptide(L)'
;MKLQNTSEIIEVPVLIVGGGPSGLTASLLLSRYGIRNLLINKYRWTANSPRAHITNQRTMEVFRDAGVESQVVAAASPHELMANNVWATSFSGQEFGRLLTWGNAIERKSDYELASPSAMCNIPQHLMEPILANEALRAGS
;
A
#
# COMPACT_ATOMS: atom_id res chain seq x y z
N MET A 1 16.67 39.35 -25.26
CA MET A 1 15.34 38.83 -24.85
C MET A 1 15.52 38.22 -23.46
N LYS A 2 15.15 38.96 -22.39
CA LYS A 2 15.26 38.46 -21.02
C LYS A 2 14.09 37.50 -20.78
N LEU A 3 14.38 36.22 -20.60
CA LEU A 3 13.44 35.26 -20.09
C LEU A 3 13.06 35.71 -18.67
N GLN A 4 11.87 36.26 -18.50
CA GLN A 4 11.28 36.46 -17.18
C GLN A 4 10.94 35.05 -16.65
N ASN A 5 11.82 34.53 -15.81
CA ASN A 5 11.58 33.31 -15.06
C ASN A 5 10.65 33.68 -13.90
N THR A 6 9.37 33.83 -14.16
CA THR A 6 8.36 33.89 -13.12
C THR A 6 8.20 32.47 -12.57
N SER A 7 9.00 32.14 -11.57
CA SER A 7 8.75 30.91 -10.76
C SER A 7 7.38 31.09 -10.10
N GLU A 8 6.40 30.37 -10.61
CA GLU A 8 5.06 30.32 -10.01
C GLU A 8 5.18 29.63 -8.67
N ILE A 9 4.86 30.35 -7.60
CA ILE A 9 4.85 29.80 -6.24
C ILE A 9 3.51 29.10 -6.05
N ILE A 10 3.55 27.80 -5.75
CA ILE A 10 2.35 27.02 -5.41
C ILE A 10 2.21 27.01 -3.90
N GLU A 11 1.13 27.58 -3.40
CA GLU A 11 0.80 27.58 -1.98
C GLU A 11 -0.23 26.49 -1.68
N VAL A 12 0.09 25.60 -0.74
CA VAL A 12 -0.79 24.52 -0.27
C VAL A 12 -0.71 24.38 1.26
N PRO A 13 -1.81 24.00 1.92
CA PRO A 13 -1.82 23.75 3.37
C PRO A 13 -0.88 22.63 3.77
N VAL A 14 -0.72 21.60 2.93
CA VAL A 14 0.08 20.43 3.21
C VAL A 14 0.98 20.08 2.02
N LEU A 15 2.28 20.02 2.27
CA LEU A 15 3.28 19.49 1.34
C LEU A 15 3.73 18.12 1.81
N ILE A 16 3.56 17.11 0.95
CA ILE A 16 4.01 15.73 1.19
C ILE A 16 5.29 15.49 0.40
N VAL A 17 6.36 15.11 1.07
CA VAL A 17 7.65 14.81 0.44
C VAL A 17 7.88 13.30 0.45
N GLY A 18 7.67 12.67 -0.70
CA GLY A 18 7.85 11.24 -0.92
C GLY A 18 6.58 10.55 -1.41
N GLY A 19 6.64 9.98 -2.62
CA GLY A 19 5.56 9.27 -3.32
C GLY A 19 5.55 7.77 -3.08
N GLY A 20 5.98 7.30 -1.90
CA GLY A 20 5.82 5.92 -1.49
C GLY A 20 4.42 5.63 -0.92
N PRO A 21 4.14 4.39 -0.47
CA PRO A 21 2.81 4.00 0.00
C PRO A 21 2.23 4.92 1.06
N SER A 22 3.04 5.34 2.04
CA SER A 22 2.60 6.25 3.12
C SER A 22 2.24 7.64 2.61
N GLY A 23 3.08 8.23 1.74
CA GLY A 23 2.83 9.56 1.19
C GLY A 23 1.62 9.58 0.27
N LEU A 24 1.48 8.57 -0.59
CA LEU A 24 0.33 8.42 -1.48
C LEU A 24 -0.97 8.20 -0.70
N THR A 25 -0.94 7.38 0.35
CA THR A 25 -2.10 7.18 1.22
C THR A 25 -2.47 8.47 1.96
N ALA A 26 -1.49 9.21 2.48
CA ALA A 26 -1.73 10.49 3.13
C ALA A 26 -2.34 11.51 2.16
N SER A 27 -1.81 11.61 0.94
CA SER A 27 -2.34 12.48 -0.12
C SER A 27 -3.80 12.13 -0.47
N LEU A 28 -4.08 10.84 -0.68
CA LEU A 28 -5.43 10.36 -0.97
C LEU A 28 -6.41 10.70 0.15
N LEU A 29 -6.06 10.43 1.41
CA LEU A 29 -6.94 10.72 2.56
C LEU A 29 -7.16 12.21 2.74
N LEU A 30 -6.10 13.04 2.64
CA LEU A 30 -6.23 14.50 2.71
C LEU A 30 -7.17 15.03 1.63
N SER A 31 -7.02 14.58 0.39
CA SER A 31 -7.88 14.97 -0.71
C SER A 31 -9.34 14.55 -0.48
N ARG A 32 -9.58 13.36 0.06
CA ARG A 32 -10.93 12.90 0.44
C ARG A 32 -11.56 13.73 1.58
N TYR A 33 -10.74 14.25 2.47
CA TYR A 33 -11.20 15.18 3.52
C TYR A 33 -11.30 16.65 3.03
N GLY A 34 -11.11 16.90 1.74
CA GLY A 34 -11.18 18.23 1.15
C GLY A 34 -9.99 19.13 1.50
N ILE A 35 -8.89 18.55 1.96
CA ILE A 35 -7.67 19.28 2.32
C ILE A 35 -6.73 19.31 1.11
N ARG A 36 -6.52 20.50 0.56
CA ARG A 36 -5.57 20.68 -0.54
C ARG A 36 -4.18 20.25 -0.11
N ASN A 37 -3.54 19.45 -0.93
CA ASN A 37 -2.19 18.97 -0.68
C ASN A 37 -1.40 18.90 -1.99
N LEU A 38 -0.08 18.90 -1.88
CA LEU A 38 0.84 18.70 -2.99
C LEU A 38 1.82 17.59 -2.59
N LEU A 39 1.87 16.53 -3.37
CA LEU A 39 2.85 15.47 -3.20
C LEU A 39 3.99 15.67 -4.19
N ILE A 40 5.22 15.73 -3.69
CA ILE A 40 6.43 15.77 -4.50
C ILE A 40 7.25 14.50 -4.28
N ASN A 41 7.84 13.99 -5.35
CA ASN A 41 8.67 12.79 -5.31
C ASN A 41 10.01 13.02 -6.00
N LYS A 42 11.07 12.39 -5.47
CA LYS A 42 12.40 12.41 -6.08
C LYS A 42 12.42 11.69 -7.44
N TYR A 43 11.65 10.63 -7.56
CA TYR A 43 11.58 9.81 -8.77
C TYR A 43 10.37 10.19 -9.61
N ARG A 44 10.52 10.11 -10.91
CA ARG A 44 9.48 10.47 -11.88
C ARG A 44 8.27 9.52 -11.85
N TRP A 45 8.47 8.30 -11.40
CA TRP A 45 7.49 7.22 -11.39
C TRP A 45 7.38 6.57 -10.03
N THR A 46 6.34 5.78 -9.84
CA THR A 46 6.16 4.86 -8.72
C THR A 46 7.26 3.78 -8.71
N ALA A 47 7.33 2.96 -7.67
CA ALA A 47 8.32 1.89 -7.57
C ALA A 47 8.28 0.99 -8.82
N ASN A 48 9.45 0.67 -9.36
CA ASN A 48 9.63 -0.16 -10.57
C ASN A 48 10.11 -1.58 -10.27
N SER A 49 10.21 -1.94 -9.02
CA SER A 49 10.64 -3.27 -8.56
C SER A 49 9.84 -3.68 -7.33
N PRO A 50 9.62 -5.00 -7.13
CA PRO A 50 9.00 -5.48 -5.91
C PRO A 50 9.90 -5.14 -4.70
N ARG A 51 9.28 -4.53 -3.69
CA ARG A 51 9.87 -4.20 -2.38
C ARG A 51 9.01 -4.82 -1.30
N ALA A 52 8.59 -4.04 -0.29
CA ALA A 52 7.60 -4.50 0.65
C ALA A 52 6.37 -5.06 -0.08
N HIS A 53 5.81 -6.17 0.41
CA HIS A 53 4.69 -6.85 -0.25
C HIS A 53 3.59 -7.27 0.71
N ILE A 54 3.87 -7.32 2.02
CA ILE A 54 2.85 -7.68 3.01
C ILE A 54 2.18 -6.41 3.55
N THR A 55 0.89 -6.33 3.35
CA THR A 55 0.03 -5.28 3.85
C THR A 55 -0.87 -5.88 4.94
N ASN A 56 -0.65 -5.47 6.19
CA ASN A 56 -1.37 -6.02 7.34
C ASN A 56 -2.85 -5.57 7.37
N GLN A 57 -3.66 -6.22 8.23
CA GLN A 57 -5.08 -5.92 8.38
C GLN A 57 -5.33 -4.42 8.65
N ARG A 58 -4.56 -3.79 9.54
CA ARG A 58 -4.75 -2.36 9.86
C ARG A 58 -4.53 -1.45 8.64
N THR A 59 -3.55 -1.72 7.82
CA THR A 59 -3.33 -0.96 6.59
C THR A 59 -4.46 -1.20 5.59
N MET A 60 -4.98 -2.43 5.50
CA MET A 60 -6.13 -2.75 4.65
C MET A 60 -7.41 -2.06 5.12
N GLU A 61 -7.63 -1.88 6.44
CA GLU A 61 -8.70 -1.04 6.98
C GLU A 61 -8.58 0.41 6.50
N VAL A 62 -7.38 0.98 6.54
CA VAL A 62 -7.13 2.32 6.01
C VAL A 62 -7.42 2.38 4.50
N PHE A 63 -7.05 1.36 3.75
CA PHE A 63 -7.36 1.27 2.32
C PHE A 63 -8.86 1.10 2.05
N ARG A 64 -9.58 0.42 2.94
CA ARG A 64 -11.03 0.34 2.91
C ARG A 64 -11.68 1.70 3.12
N ASP A 65 -11.28 2.45 4.14
CA ASP A 65 -11.74 3.82 4.40
C ASP A 65 -11.37 4.75 3.23
N ALA A 66 -10.19 4.57 2.67
CA ALA A 66 -9.74 5.27 1.48
C ALA A 66 -10.41 4.76 0.17
N GLY A 67 -11.28 3.74 0.22
CA GLY A 67 -12.03 3.20 -0.92
C GLY A 67 -11.18 2.55 -2.00
N VAL A 68 -9.99 2.06 -1.67
CA VAL A 68 -9.07 1.40 -2.62
C VAL A 68 -8.86 -0.09 -2.32
N GLU A 69 -9.41 -0.60 -1.21
CA GLU A 69 -9.21 -1.99 -0.76
C GLU A 69 -9.51 -3.01 -1.87
N SER A 70 -10.63 -2.88 -2.56
CA SER A 70 -11.02 -3.83 -3.62
C SER A 70 -10.03 -3.87 -4.78
N GLN A 71 -9.48 -2.72 -5.18
CA GLN A 71 -8.49 -2.64 -6.26
C GLN A 71 -7.17 -3.26 -5.81
N VAL A 72 -6.77 -3.02 -4.56
CA VAL A 72 -5.55 -3.58 -3.95
C VAL A 72 -5.66 -5.11 -3.88
N VAL A 73 -6.78 -5.63 -3.39
CA VAL A 73 -7.04 -7.08 -3.30
C VAL A 73 -7.06 -7.74 -4.68
N ALA A 74 -7.67 -7.09 -5.67
CA ALA A 74 -7.73 -7.61 -7.05
C ALA A 74 -6.34 -7.72 -7.72
N ALA A 75 -5.38 -6.89 -7.31
CA ALA A 75 -4.01 -6.88 -7.83
C ALA A 75 -3.04 -7.74 -7.00
N ALA A 76 -3.50 -8.29 -5.90
CA ALA A 76 -2.69 -9.04 -4.95
C ALA A 76 -2.59 -10.53 -5.30
N SER A 77 -1.64 -11.21 -4.69
CA SER A 77 -1.59 -12.67 -4.69
C SER A 77 -2.77 -13.24 -3.90
N PRO A 78 -3.38 -14.35 -4.34
CA PRO A 78 -4.43 -15.03 -3.58
C PRO A 78 -3.98 -15.34 -2.14
N HIS A 79 -4.88 -15.12 -1.18
CA HIS A 79 -4.58 -15.25 0.25
C HIS A 79 -4.10 -16.66 0.62
N GLU A 80 -4.65 -17.69 -0.04
CA GLU A 80 -4.31 -19.10 0.19
C GLU A 80 -2.84 -19.41 -0.12
N LEU A 81 -2.22 -18.65 -1.03
CA LEU A 81 -0.81 -18.79 -1.36
C LEU A 81 0.12 -18.24 -0.29
N MET A 82 -0.41 -17.51 0.69
CA MET A 82 0.32 -16.91 1.83
C MET A 82 0.24 -17.76 3.10
N ALA A 83 -0.29 -18.99 3.01
CA ALA A 83 -0.64 -19.78 4.18
C ALA A 83 0.56 -20.14 5.09
N ASN A 84 1.78 -20.22 4.55
CA ASN A 84 2.90 -20.80 5.28
C ASN A 84 4.06 -19.84 5.46
N ASN A 85 4.54 -19.70 6.70
CA ASN A 85 5.92 -19.30 6.98
C ASN A 85 6.76 -20.55 7.19
N VAL A 86 7.86 -20.65 6.46
CA VAL A 86 8.73 -21.83 6.47
C VAL A 86 10.14 -21.41 6.83
N TRP A 87 10.76 -22.15 7.74
CA TRP A 87 12.17 -22.03 8.08
C TRP A 87 12.91 -23.24 7.54
N ALA A 88 13.88 -23.01 6.68
CA ALA A 88 14.67 -24.06 6.05
C ALA A 88 16.12 -23.61 5.85
N THR A 89 17.02 -24.53 5.66
CA THR A 89 18.44 -24.24 5.38
C THR A 89 18.65 -23.61 3.99
N SER A 90 17.78 -23.93 3.04
CA SER A 90 17.71 -23.37 1.68
C SER A 90 16.36 -23.74 1.04
N PHE A 91 16.05 -23.25 -0.17
CA PHE A 91 14.81 -23.61 -0.89
C PHE A 91 14.67 -25.10 -1.16
N SER A 92 15.76 -25.81 -1.34
CA SER A 92 15.81 -27.27 -1.52
C SER A 92 16.39 -28.01 -0.31
N GLY A 93 16.61 -27.31 0.78
CA GLY A 93 17.27 -27.84 1.97
C GLY A 93 16.31 -28.44 2.98
N GLN A 94 16.86 -28.71 4.17
CA GLN A 94 16.08 -29.27 5.27
C GLN A 94 15.16 -28.21 5.87
N GLU A 95 13.87 -28.51 5.92
CA GLU A 95 12.89 -27.72 6.68
C GLU A 95 12.99 -28.09 8.16
N PHE A 96 13.05 -27.07 9.03
CA PHE A 96 13.09 -27.26 10.48
C PHE A 96 11.98 -26.50 11.23
N GLY A 97 11.10 -25.81 10.49
CA GLY A 97 9.91 -25.19 11.06
C GLY A 97 8.93 -24.74 10.00
N ARG A 98 7.64 -24.89 10.30
CA ARG A 98 6.53 -24.40 9.47
C ARG A 98 5.40 -23.93 10.37
N LEU A 99 4.84 -22.78 10.05
CA LEU A 99 3.70 -22.20 10.73
C LEU A 99 2.65 -21.73 9.72
N LEU A 100 1.41 -22.15 9.92
CA LEU A 100 0.27 -21.57 9.22
C LEU A 100 -0.01 -20.17 9.76
N THR A 101 -0.04 -19.19 8.87
CA THR A 101 -0.13 -17.77 9.22
C THR A 101 -1.35 -17.09 8.59
N TRP A 102 -1.62 -15.88 8.98
CA TRP A 102 -2.62 -14.99 8.38
C TRP A 102 -4.04 -15.54 8.36
N GLY A 103 -4.43 -16.27 9.41
CA GLY A 103 -5.76 -16.87 9.53
C GLY A 103 -5.96 -18.16 8.72
N ASN A 104 -4.90 -18.73 8.16
CA ASN A 104 -5.02 -20.01 7.41
C ASN A 104 -5.02 -21.24 8.31
N ALA A 105 -4.65 -21.13 9.59
CA ALA A 105 -4.84 -22.19 10.57
C ALA A 105 -6.31 -22.25 11.00
N ILE A 106 -6.95 -23.41 10.84
CA ILE A 106 -8.39 -23.61 11.12
C ILE A 106 -8.73 -23.18 12.54
N GLU A 107 -7.91 -23.54 13.52
CA GLU A 107 -8.08 -23.25 14.93
C GLU A 107 -7.92 -21.78 15.29
N ARG A 108 -7.37 -20.96 14.39
CA ARG A 108 -7.15 -19.51 14.58
C ARG A 108 -7.94 -18.65 13.59
N LYS A 109 -8.68 -19.25 12.69
CA LYS A 109 -9.37 -18.55 11.61
C LYS A 109 -10.40 -17.57 12.15
N SER A 110 -11.22 -18.00 13.11
CA SER A 110 -12.24 -17.15 13.73
C SER A 110 -11.63 -15.96 14.48
N ASP A 111 -10.54 -16.17 15.23
CA ASP A 111 -9.85 -15.07 15.92
C ASP A 111 -9.33 -14.03 14.92
N TYR A 112 -8.79 -14.49 13.79
CA TYR A 112 -8.27 -13.64 12.74
C TYR A 112 -9.37 -12.84 12.03
N GLU A 113 -10.48 -13.48 11.70
CA GLU A 113 -11.63 -12.85 11.02
C GLU A 113 -12.38 -11.87 11.94
N LEU A 114 -12.43 -12.13 13.24
CA LEU A 114 -13.05 -11.24 14.23
C LEU A 114 -12.16 -10.02 14.57
N ALA A 115 -10.86 -10.11 14.35
CA ALA A 115 -9.92 -9.04 14.68
C ALA A 115 -10.04 -7.82 13.77
N SER A 116 -10.52 -7.99 12.53
CA SER A 116 -10.61 -6.92 11.55
C SER A 116 -11.62 -7.24 10.45
N PRO A 117 -12.33 -6.24 9.91
CA PRO A 117 -13.19 -6.42 8.74
C PRO A 117 -12.41 -6.64 7.45
N SER A 118 -11.08 -6.48 7.49
CA SER A 118 -10.19 -6.62 6.34
C SER A 118 -9.16 -7.72 6.60
N ALA A 119 -8.88 -8.55 5.61
CA ALA A 119 -7.78 -9.51 5.64
C ALA A 119 -6.44 -8.83 5.27
N MET A 120 -5.33 -9.41 5.70
CA MET A 120 -4.01 -9.03 5.18
C MET A 120 -3.96 -9.25 3.66
N CYS A 121 -3.08 -8.54 2.99
CA CYS A 121 -2.96 -8.58 1.54
C CYS A 121 -1.49 -8.71 1.14
N ASN A 122 -1.20 -9.62 0.20
CA ASN A 122 0.14 -9.75 -0.37
C ASN A 122 0.18 -9.05 -1.73
N ILE A 123 0.51 -7.78 -1.71
CA ILE A 123 0.65 -6.96 -2.91
C ILE A 123 2.03 -6.29 -2.94
N PRO A 124 2.87 -6.56 -3.95
CA PRO A 124 4.15 -5.87 -4.10
C PRO A 124 3.97 -4.36 -4.28
N GLN A 125 4.88 -3.59 -3.72
CA GLN A 125 4.83 -2.13 -3.70
C GLN A 125 4.65 -1.50 -5.09
N HIS A 126 5.30 -2.06 -6.12
CA HIS A 126 5.21 -1.54 -7.50
C HIS A 126 3.83 -1.75 -8.15
N LEU A 127 2.98 -2.63 -7.60
CA LEU A 127 1.58 -2.78 -8.00
C LEU A 127 0.64 -1.91 -7.16
N MET A 128 0.97 -1.72 -5.88
CA MET A 128 0.16 -0.93 -4.95
C MET A 128 0.26 0.57 -5.20
N GLU A 129 1.48 1.10 -5.40
CA GLU A 129 1.69 2.54 -5.58
C GLU A 129 0.91 3.14 -6.75
N PRO A 130 0.84 2.53 -7.95
CA PRO A 130 0.02 3.05 -9.04
C PRO A 130 -1.47 3.16 -8.70
N ILE A 131 -2.01 2.21 -7.93
CA ILE A 131 -3.41 2.25 -7.47
C ILE A 131 -3.62 3.48 -6.59
N LEU A 132 -2.77 3.67 -5.58
CA LEU A 132 -2.84 4.80 -4.66
C LEU A 132 -2.65 6.14 -5.38
N ALA A 133 -1.69 6.23 -6.30
CA ALA A 133 -1.41 7.44 -7.07
C ALA A 133 -2.60 7.83 -7.95
N ASN A 134 -3.18 6.87 -8.68
CA ASN A 134 -4.34 7.12 -9.53
C ASN A 134 -5.55 7.60 -8.72
N GLU A 135 -5.80 7.01 -7.56
CA GLU A 135 -6.92 7.41 -6.72
C GLU A 135 -6.67 8.77 -6.03
N ALA A 136 -5.43 9.08 -5.64
CA ALA A 136 -5.07 10.40 -5.13
C ALA A 136 -5.30 11.50 -6.19
N LEU A 137 -4.86 11.27 -7.43
CA LEU A 137 -5.10 12.18 -8.55
C LEU A 137 -6.60 12.37 -8.83
N ARG A 138 -7.40 11.30 -8.82
CA ARG A 138 -8.86 11.38 -8.98
C ARG A 138 -9.54 12.13 -7.84
N ALA A 139 -8.97 12.08 -6.65
CA ALA A 139 -9.46 12.81 -5.49
C ALA A 139 -9.01 14.28 -5.46
N GLY A 140 -8.21 14.74 -6.43
CA GLY A 140 -7.81 16.13 -6.58
C GLY A 140 -6.47 16.50 -5.93
N SER A 141 -5.59 15.51 -5.75
CA SER A 141 -4.21 15.73 -5.28
C SER A 141 -3.31 16.25 -6.39
#